data_7703bb4e91fcb8e35b2195d4152fa2d0
#
_entry.id   7703bb4e91fcb8e35b2195d4152fa2d0
#
_cell.length_a   1.000
_cell.length_b   1.000
_cell.length_c   1.000
_cell.angle_alpha   90.00
_cell.angle_beta   90.00
_cell.angle_gamma   90.00
#
_symmetry.space_group_name_H-M   'P 1'
#
loop_
_entity.id
_entity.type
_entity.pdbx_description
1 polymer ?
#
loop_
_entity_poly.entity_id
_entity_poly.type
_entity_poly.pdbx_seq_one_letter_code
_entity_poly.pdbx_strand_id
1 'polypeptide(L)'
;MKFHVALFIVTTTIAAGSAAAQSQKPTDPSHDSQHHEMMQGLTDAPFVQMMSKHHQQGIEMARTEEERGASASVKQLATKIRQSQEKELAELKGHSEHHAGATGTSGSSEHDKMMDQQGQAMMSSLKSASGAALDHAFLEQMAKHHQMAISMTESAKLQDPALKTLAQKMIAGQRQELNELKKELSSHGAAK
;
A
#
# COMPACT_ATOMS: atom_id res chain seq x y z
N MET A 1 -75.57 -6.56 -28.70
CA MET A 1 -74.16 -6.75 -28.91
C MET A 1 -73.49 -6.78 -27.56
N LYS A 2 -73.01 -7.96 -27.17
CA LYS A 2 -72.32 -8.18 -25.88
C LYS A 2 -70.83 -8.27 -26.15
N PHE A 3 -70.08 -7.26 -25.70
CA PHE A 3 -68.62 -7.28 -25.78
C PHE A 3 -68.05 -7.99 -24.54
N HIS A 4 -67.34 -9.12 -24.77
CA HIS A 4 -66.58 -9.80 -23.75
C HIS A 4 -65.19 -9.18 -23.71
N VAL A 5 -64.82 -8.59 -22.59
CA VAL A 5 -63.47 -8.15 -22.32
C VAL A 5 -62.72 -9.31 -21.66
N ALA A 6 -61.74 -9.87 -22.37
CA ALA A 6 -60.84 -10.90 -21.84
C ALA A 6 -59.77 -10.21 -21.04
N LEU A 7 -59.72 -10.50 -19.72
CA LEU A 7 -58.66 -10.05 -18.80
C LEU A 7 -57.46 -11.01 -18.93
N PHE A 8 -56.36 -10.57 -19.56
CA PHE A 8 -55.10 -11.30 -19.55
C PHE A 8 -54.36 -10.96 -18.25
N ILE A 9 -54.26 -11.95 -17.36
CA ILE A 9 -53.37 -11.87 -16.19
C ILE A 9 -51.97 -12.29 -16.63
N VAL A 10 -51.10 -11.29 -16.72
CA VAL A 10 -49.66 -11.54 -16.93
C VAL A 10 -49.04 -11.82 -15.55
N THR A 11 -48.73 -13.07 -15.28
CA THR A 11 -47.95 -13.46 -14.10
C THR A 11 -46.47 -13.22 -14.37
N THR A 12 -45.95 -12.12 -13.83
CA THR A 12 -44.49 -11.84 -13.86
C THR A 12 -43.81 -12.66 -12.78
N THR A 13 -43.10 -13.69 -13.19
CA THR A 13 -42.25 -14.48 -12.30
C THR A 13 -40.96 -13.66 -12.02
N ILE A 14 -40.82 -13.13 -10.83
CA ILE A 14 -39.62 -12.50 -10.36
C ILE A 14 -38.62 -13.63 -9.99
N ALA A 15 -37.64 -13.87 -10.84
CA ALA A 15 -36.50 -14.70 -10.50
C ALA A 15 -35.63 -13.93 -9.49
N ALA A 16 -35.66 -14.36 -8.23
CA ALA A 16 -34.73 -13.90 -7.22
C ALA A 16 -33.32 -14.42 -7.57
N GLY A 17 -32.53 -13.58 -8.22
CA GLY A 17 -31.11 -13.81 -8.39
C GLY A 17 -30.41 -13.70 -7.04
N SER A 18 -30.01 -14.82 -6.44
CA SER A 18 -29.10 -14.86 -5.30
C SER A 18 -27.76 -14.25 -5.73
N ALA A 19 -27.52 -13.01 -5.36
CA ALA A 19 -26.18 -12.44 -5.36
C ALA A 19 -25.38 -13.20 -4.29
N ALA A 20 -24.54 -14.14 -4.72
CA ALA A 20 -23.55 -14.76 -3.86
C ALA A 20 -22.61 -13.64 -3.38
N ALA A 21 -22.76 -13.21 -2.14
CA ALA A 21 -21.78 -12.41 -1.44
C ALA A 21 -20.48 -13.23 -1.43
N GLN A 22 -19.51 -12.81 -2.20
CA GLN A 22 -18.15 -13.36 -2.11
C GLN A 22 -17.62 -12.95 -0.74
N SER A 23 -17.68 -13.90 0.18
CA SER A 23 -17.07 -13.82 1.50
C SER A 23 -15.58 -13.56 1.30
N GLN A 24 -15.12 -12.37 1.61
CA GLN A 24 -13.69 -12.09 1.71
C GLN A 24 -13.15 -13.03 2.79
N LYS A 25 -12.30 -13.95 2.36
CA LYS A 25 -11.59 -14.87 3.25
C LYS A 25 -10.84 -14.03 4.29
N PRO A 26 -11.01 -14.27 5.61
CA PRO A 26 -10.22 -13.59 6.62
C PRO A 26 -8.74 -13.79 6.28
N THR A 27 -7.97 -12.71 6.26
CA THR A 27 -6.51 -12.76 6.14
C THR A 27 -5.99 -13.60 7.31
N ASP A 28 -5.33 -14.70 6.99
CA ASP A 28 -4.76 -15.63 7.97
C ASP A 28 -3.69 -14.89 8.79
N PRO A 29 -3.85 -14.75 10.12
CA PRO A 29 -2.87 -14.05 10.96
C PRO A 29 -1.48 -14.71 10.94
N SER A 30 -1.37 -15.97 10.51
CA SER A 30 -0.10 -16.67 10.35
C SER A 30 0.74 -16.11 9.19
N HIS A 31 0.10 -15.55 8.16
CA HIS A 31 0.77 -14.96 6.99
C HIS A 31 1.44 -13.64 7.34
N ASP A 32 0.77 -12.82 8.14
CA ASP A 32 1.29 -11.52 8.60
C ASP A 32 2.51 -11.68 9.55
N SER A 33 2.49 -12.73 10.38
CA SER A 33 3.59 -13.05 11.30
C SER A 33 4.85 -13.53 10.57
N GLN A 34 4.71 -14.36 9.54
CA GLN A 34 5.82 -14.84 8.70
C GLN A 34 6.47 -13.69 7.92
N HIS A 35 5.68 -12.74 7.43
CA HIS A 35 6.18 -11.53 6.75
C HIS A 35 7.03 -10.67 7.68
N HIS A 36 6.62 -10.52 8.94
CA HIS A 36 7.35 -9.74 9.93
C HIS A 36 8.71 -10.37 10.26
N GLU A 37 8.77 -11.69 10.38
CA GLU A 37 9.99 -12.43 10.75
C GLU A 37 11.04 -12.40 9.62
N MET A 38 10.64 -12.50 8.37
CA MET A 38 11.54 -12.46 7.22
C MET A 38 12.15 -11.07 6.95
N MET A 39 11.49 -10.00 7.36
CA MET A 39 12.01 -8.63 7.20
C MET A 39 12.92 -8.15 8.33
N GLN A 40 13.15 -8.99 9.35
CA GLN A 40 13.97 -8.62 10.49
C GLN A 40 15.47 -8.80 10.21
N GLY A 41 16.26 -7.84 10.69
CA GLY A 41 17.72 -7.97 10.73
C GLY A 41 18.44 -7.77 9.42
N LEU A 42 17.83 -7.06 8.46
CA LEU A 42 18.47 -6.70 7.19
C LEU A 42 19.76 -5.93 7.44
N THR A 43 20.86 -6.36 6.81
CA THR A 43 22.10 -5.63 6.79
C THR A 43 22.10 -4.57 5.67
N ASP A 44 23.15 -3.75 5.56
CA ASP A 44 23.18 -2.55 4.72
C ASP A 44 22.70 -2.77 3.28
N ALA A 45 23.31 -3.67 2.52
CA ALA A 45 22.95 -3.87 1.11
C ALA A 45 21.53 -4.45 0.91
N PRO A 46 21.08 -5.52 1.60
CA PRO A 46 19.71 -5.98 1.57
C PRO A 46 18.69 -4.92 2.01
N PHE A 47 19.01 -4.12 3.03
CA PHE A 47 18.16 -3.03 3.48
C PHE A 47 17.97 -1.97 2.37
N VAL A 48 19.05 -1.49 1.76
CA VAL A 48 18.99 -0.51 0.66
C VAL A 48 18.16 -1.04 -0.51
N GLN A 49 18.37 -2.31 -0.92
CA GLN A 49 17.60 -2.93 -2.00
C GLN A 49 16.10 -3.01 -1.67
N MET A 50 15.76 -3.56 -0.51
CA MET A 50 14.38 -3.74 -0.07
C MET A 50 13.66 -2.41 0.10
N MET A 51 14.28 -1.47 0.79
CA MET A 51 13.69 -0.15 1.04
C MET A 51 13.54 0.66 -0.25
N SER A 52 14.48 0.54 -1.19
CA SER A 52 14.35 1.18 -2.52
C SER A 52 13.14 0.64 -3.28
N LYS A 53 12.91 -0.66 -3.26
CA LYS A 53 11.74 -1.30 -3.88
C LYS A 53 10.44 -0.89 -3.19
N HIS A 54 10.45 -0.88 -1.88
CA HIS A 54 9.33 -0.41 -1.06
C HIS A 54 8.95 1.04 -1.42
N HIS A 55 9.90 1.96 -1.48
CA HIS A 55 9.65 3.34 -1.88
C HIS A 55 9.08 3.47 -3.29
N GLN A 56 9.56 2.68 -4.25
CA GLN A 56 9.01 2.67 -5.61
C GLN A 56 7.52 2.31 -5.61
N GLN A 57 7.11 1.34 -4.81
CA GLN A 57 5.70 0.96 -4.66
C GLN A 57 4.86 2.10 -4.06
N GLY A 58 5.35 2.76 -3.01
CA GLY A 58 4.67 3.91 -2.40
C GLY A 58 4.50 5.08 -3.36
N ILE A 59 5.52 5.37 -4.18
CA ILE A 59 5.48 6.39 -5.23
C ILE A 59 4.39 6.06 -6.26
N GLU A 60 4.26 4.79 -6.70
CA GLU A 60 3.22 4.36 -7.64
C GLU A 60 1.81 4.49 -7.04
N MET A 61 1.64 4.11 -5.77
CA MET A 61 0.38 4.29 -5.04
C MET A 61 -0.01 5.78 -4.98
N ALA A 62 0.93 6.65 -4.62
CA ALA A 62 0.69 8.09 -4.51
C ALA A 62 0.32 8.72 -5.86
N ARG A 63 0.99 8.35 -6.94
CA ARG A 63 0.63 8.79 -8.30
C ARG A 63 -0.78 8.38 -8.70
N THR A 64 -1.18 7.14 -8.36
CA THR A 64 -2.53 6.66 -8.64
C THR A 64 -3.58 7.52 -7.95
N GLU A 65 -3.33 7.94 -6.71
CA GLU A 65 -4.21 8.84 -5.96
C GLU A 65 -4.23 10.25 -6.57
N GLU A 66 -3.06 10.82 -6.90
CA GLU A 66 -2.94 12.13 -7.54
C GLU A 66 -3.76 12.22 -8.83
N GLU A 67 -3.74 11.17 -9.64
CA GLU A 67 -4.42 11.12 -10.93
C GLU A 67 -5.94 10.91 -10.80
N ARG A 68 -6.38 10.01 -9.91
CA ARG A 68 -7.71 9.44 -9.93
C ARG A 68 -8.53 9.66 -8.67
N GLY A 69 -7.94 10.13 -7.57
CA GLY A 69 -8.63 10.45 -6.33
C GLY A 69 -9.62 11.60 -6.47
N ALA A 70 -10.56 11.73 -5.56
CA ALA A 70 -11.58 12.78 -5.55
C ALA A 70 -11.23 13.94 -4.61
N SER A 71 -10.67 13.64 -3.44
CA SER A 71 -10.40 14.62 -2.39
C SER A 71 -9.14 15.42 -2.68
N ALA A 72 -9.26 16.75 -2.70
CA ALA A 72 -8.11 17.64 -2.86
C ALA A 72 -7.09 17.50 -1.71
N SER A 73 -7.55 17.30 -0.46
CA SER A 73 -6.65 17.12 0.68
C SER A 73 -5.87 15.81 0.61
N VAL A 74 -6.53 14.72 0.19
CA VAL A 74 -5.85 13.42 0.03
C VAL A 74 -4.85 13.47 -1.12
N LYS A 75 -5.18 14.09 -2.24
CA LYS A 75 -4.24 14.31 -3.36
C LYS A 75 -3.02 15.14 -2.94
N GLN A 76 -3.22 16.20 -2.14
CA GLN A 76 -2.11 16.99 -1.61
C GLN A 76 -1.21 16.16 -0.70
N LEU A 77 -1.80 15.32 0.17
CA LEU A 77 -1.05 14.41 1.01
C LEU A 77 -0.28 13.36 0.17
N ALA A 78 -0.91 12.80 -0.86
CA ALA A 78 -0.26 11.88 -1.79
C ALA A 78 0.93 12.54 -2.49
N THR A 79 0.78 13.78 -2.96
CA THR A 79 1.88 14.56 -3.57
C THR A 79 3.05 14.76 -2.59
N LYS A 80 2.74 15.12 -1.35
CA LYS A 80 3.76 15.29 -0.29
C LYS A 80 4.52 13.98 -0.04
N ILE A 81 3.80 12.88 0.15
CA ILE A 81 4.37 11.55 0.38
C ILE A 81 5.24 11.12 -0.81
N ARG A 82 4.75 11.29 -2.04
CA ARG A 82 5.52 10.96 -3.24
C ARG A 82 6.84 11.71 -3.30
N GLN A 83 6.83 13.02 -3.06
CA GLN A 83 8.04 13.84 -3.09
C GLN A 83 9.05 13.45 -1.99
N SER A 84 8.56 13.12 -0.79
CA SER A 84 9.38 12.60 0.30
C SER A 84 10.05 11.28 -0.10
N GLN A 85 9.27 10.32 -0.59
CA GLN A 85 9.78 9.00 -0.98
C GLN A 85 10.68 9.04 -2.21
N GLU A 86 10.45 9.92 -3.18
CA GLU A 86 11.36 10.14 -4.32
C GLU A 86 12.73 10.63 -3.84
N LYS A 87 12.76 11.54 -2.86
CA LYS A 87 14.00 12.03 -2.25
C LYS A 87 14.73 10.92 -1.48
N GLU A 88 14.01 10.19 -0.63
CA GLU A 88 14.58 9.09 0.15
C GLU A 88 15.11 7.97 -0.76
N LEU A 89 14.40 7.67 -1.85
CA LEU A 89 14.85 6.72 -2.87
C LEU A 89 16.14 7.15 -3.56
N ALA A 90 16.30 8.45 -3.84
CA ALA A 90 17.53 8.98 -4.42
C ALA A 90 18.71 8.85 -3.43
N GLU A 91 18.48 9.15 -2.14
CA GLU A 91 19.50 8.98 -1.08
C GLU A 91 19.88 7.49 -0.92
N LEU A 92 18.90 6.56 -0.92
CA LEU A 92 19.16 5.11 -0.88
C LEU A 92 20.01 4.61 -2.07
N LYS A 93 19.70 5.10 -3.28
CA LYS A 93 20.48 4.74 -4.49
C LYS A 93 21.94 5.20 -4.40
N GLY A 94 22.21 6.36 -3.80
CA GLY A 94 23.56 6.81 -3.52
C GLY A 94 24.33 5.82 -2.63
N HIS A 95 23.68 5.22 -1.65
CA HIS A 95 24.29 4.17 -0.81
C HIS A 95 24.52 2.85 -1.56
N SER A 96 23.68 2.48 -2.53
CA SER A 96 23.84 1.24 -3.28
C SER A 96 25.11 1.25 -4.14
N GLU A 97 25.50 2.39 -4.68
CA GLU A 97 26.72 2.54 -5.50
C GLU A 97 27.99 2.34 -4.67
N HIS A 98 27.99 2.72 -3.39
CA HIS A 98 29.10 2.51 -2.48
C HIS A 98 29.25 1.06 -2.00
N HIS A 99 28.17 0.27 -2.05
CA HIS A 99 28.13 -1.12 -1.61
C HIS A 99 28.12 -2.15 -2.77
N ALA A 100 28.22 -1.70 -4.04
CA ALA A 100 28.16 -2.55 -5.23
C ALA A 100 29.26 -3.65 -5.32
N GLY A 101 30.22 -3.67 -4.39
CA GLY A 101 31.23 -4.72 -4.26
C GLY A 101 30.84 -5.94 -3.43
N ALA A 102 29.73 -5.87 -2.71
CA ALA A 102 29.23 -6.97 -1.86
C ALA A 102 28.11 -7.73 -2.57
N THR A 103 28.46 -8.59 -3.53
CA THR A 103 27.52 -9.55 -4.13
C THR A 103 27.15 -10.64 -3.13
N GLY A 104 26.28 -10.31 -2.19
CA GLY A 104 25.62 -11.26 -1.29
C GLY A 104 24.39 -11.85 -1.97
N THR A 105 24.61 -12.82 -2.83
CA THR A 105 23.59 -13.64 -3.45
C THR A 105 23.00 -14.63 -2.44
N SER A 106 21.71 -14.71 -2.32
CA SER A 106 20.82 -15.86 -2.06
C SER A 106 19.60 -15.59 -1.18
N GLY A 107 19.52 -14.49 -0.42
CA GLY A 107 18.29 -14.15 0.31
C GLY A 107 17.30 -13.27 -0.48
N SER A 108 17.79 -12.63 -1.58
CA SER A 108 17.05 -11.60 -2.31
C SER A 108 15.84 -12.13 -3.09
N SER A 109 15.85 -13.37 -3.58
CA SER A 109 14.81 -13.82 -4.50
C SER A 109 13.45 -14.10 -3.82
N GLU A 110 13.42 -14.57 -2.57
CA GLU A 110 12.17 -14.80 -1.85
C GLU A 110 11.62 -13.50 -1.25
N HIS A 111 12.48 -12.69 -0.65
CA HIS A 111 12.12 -11.35 -0.19
C HIS A 111 11.60 -10.47 -1.34
N ASP A 112 12.28 -10.49 -2.49
CA ASP A 112 11.84 -9.74 -3.67
C ASP A 112 10.48 -10.19 -4.18
N LYS A 113 10.24 -11.49 -4.27
CA LYS A 113 8.93 -12.04 -4.65
C LYS A 113 7.82 -11.62 -3.68
N MET A 114 8.12 -11.67 -2.39
CA MET A 114 7.18 -11.28 -1.34
C MET A 114 6.82 -9.80 -1.43
N MET A 115 7.83 -8.92 -1.58
CA MET A 115 7.61 -7.48 -1.79
C MET A 115 6.81 -7.21 -3.05
N ASP A 116 7.06 -7.94 -4.14
CA ASP A 116 6.28 -7.83 -5.37
C ASP A 116 4.83 -8.24 -5.18
N GLN A 117 4.58 -9.38 -4.53
CA GLN A 117 3.23 -9.84 -4.25
C GLN A 117 2.46 -8.86 -3.38
N GLN A 118 3.10 -8.31 -2.35
CA GLN A 118 2.49 -7.33 -1.46
C GLN A 118 2.20 -6.02 -2.18
N GLY A 119 3.16 -5.50 -2.95
CA GLY A 119 2.96 -4.31 -3.78
C GLY A 119 1.83 -4.50 -4.80
N GLN A 120 1.76 -5.67 -5.45
CA GLN A 120 0.67 -6.02 -6.36
C GLN A 120 -0.69 -6.08 -5.66
N ALA A 121 -0.76 -6.64 -4.44
CA ALA A 121 -2.00 -6.70 -3.67
C ALA A 121 -2.49 -5.28 -3.28
N MET A 122 -1.59 -4.42 -2.80
CA MET A 122 -1.91 -3.02 -2.49
C MET A 122 -2.37 -2.27 -3.74
N MET A 123 -1.64 -2.38 -4.86
CA MET A 123 -2.00 -1.73 -6.12
C MET A 123 -3.31 -2.27 -6.72
N SER A 124 -3.62 -3.54 -6.53
CA SER A 124 -4.87 -4.13 -7.02
C SER A 124 -6.09 -3.47 -6.37
N SER A 125 -6.04 -3.22 -5.05
CA SER A 125 -7.11 -2.53 -4.33
C SER A 125 -7.31 -1.09 -4.84
N LEU A 126 -6.21 -0.37 -5.12
CA LEU A 126 -6.26 0.99 -5.65
C LEU A 126 -6.76 1.02 -7.10
N LYS A 127 -6.32 0.08 -7.95
CA LYS A 127 -6.74 0.01 -9.37
C LYS A 127 -8.23 -0.28 -9.53
N SER A 128 -8.82 -1.03 -8.62
CA SER A 128 -10.26 -1.36 -8.63
C SER A 128 -11.16 -0.25 -8.09
N ALA A 129 -10.61 0.76 -7.41
CA ALA A 129 -11.33 1.86 -6.80
C ALA A 129 -11.24 3.15 -7.65
N SER A 130 -12.16 4.10 -7.42
CA SER A 130 -12.15 5.44 -8.02
C SER A 130 -12.83 6.44 -7.11
N GLY A 131 -12.52 7.73 -7.28
CA GLY A 131 -13.14 8.80 -6.51
C GLY A 131 -12.93 8.63 -5.01
N ALA A 132 -13.95 8.88 -4.20
CA ALA A 132 -13.87 8.77 -2.72
C ALA A 132 -13.52 7.36 -2.21
N ALA A 133 -13.88 6.32 -2.97
CA ALA A 133 -13.46 4.95 -2.63
C ALA A 133 -11.96 4.74 -2.84
N LEU A 134 -11.36 5.41 -3.84
CA LEU A 134 -9.91 5.41 -4.04
C LEU A 134 -9.22 6.20 -2.95
N ASP A 135 -9.71 7.39 -2.59
CA ASP A 135 -9.17 8.19 -1.47
C ASP A 135 -9.06 7.33 -0.19
N HIS A 136 -10.14 6.63 0.16
CA HIS A 136 -10.17 5.76 1.34
C HIS A 136 -9.18 4.58 1.22
N ALA A 137 -9.17 3.90 0.08
CA ALA A 137 -8.27 2.78 -0.17
C ALA A 137 -6.79 3.22 -0.13
N PHE A 138 -6.48 4.38 -0.71
CA PHE A 138 -5.14 4.96 -0.67
C PHE A 138 -4.70 5.25 0.77
N LEU A 139 -5.52 5.94 1.55
CA LEU A 139 -5.20 6.26 2.95
C LEU A 139 -4.94 5.01 3.79
N GLU A 140 -5.77 3.96 3.63
CA GLU A 140 -5.56 2.69 4.34
C GLU A 140 -4.29 1.95 3.90
N GLN A 141 -4.09 1.80 2.59
CA GLN A 141 -2.95 1.05 2.07
C GLN A 141 -1.64 1.78 2.32
N MET A 142 -1.61 3.10 2.15
CA MET A 142 -0.42 3.91 2.42
C MET A 142 -0.08 3.94 3.92
N ALA A 143 -1.07 3.93 4.81
CA ALA A 143 -0.81 3.82 6.24
C ALA A 143 -0.16 2.46 6.61
N LYS A 144 -0.62 1.36 6.03
CA LYS A 144 -0.01 0.04 6.19
C LYS A 144 1.41 -0.01 5.62
N HIS A 145 1.59 0.58 4.43
CA HIS A 145 2.88 0.70 3.77
C HIS A 145 3.90 1.45 4.65
N HIS A 146 3.54 2.59 5.22
CA HIS A 146 4.40 3.34 6.14
C HIS A 146 4.73 2.55 7.42
N GLN A 147 3.74 1.88 8.01
CA GLN A 147 3.96 1.06 9.20
C GLN A 147 4.99 -0.04 8.93
N MET A 148 4.96 -0.64 7.75
CA MET A 148 5.91 -1.66 7.32
C MET A 148 7.31 -1.10 7.14
N ALA A 149 7.46 0.07 6.48
CA ALA A 149 8.75 0.73 6.33
C ALA A 149 9.40 1.05 7.69
N ILE A 150 8.61 1.54 8.63
CA ILE A 150 9.07 1.82 10.01
C ILE A 150 9.57 0.51 10.65
N SER A 151 8.78 -0.56 10.64
CA SER A 151 9.14 -1.84 11.24
C SER A 151 10.40 -2.45 10.61
N MET A 152 10.51 -2.42 9.28
CA MET A 152 11.67 -2.88 8.54
C MET A 152 12.92 -2.11 8.93
N THR A 153 12.82 -0.78 9.06
CA THR A 153 13.94 0.08 9.40
C THR A 153 14.37 -0.09 10.86
N GLU A 154 13.41 -0.22 11.79
CA GLU A 154 13.70 -0.44 13.22
C GLU A 154 14.37 -1.79 13.50
N SER A 155 14.04 -2.81 12.73
CA SER A 155 14.62 -4.15 12.86
C SER A 155 15.93 -4.34 12.13
N ALA A 156 16.34 -3.41 11.26
CA ALA A 156 17.55 -3.52 10.45
C ALA A 156 18.84 -3.48 11.31
N LYS A 157 19.83 -4.28 10.90
CA LYS A 157 21.16 -4.38 11.55
C LYS A 157 22.20 -3.63 10.72
N LEU A 158 21.97 -2.32 10.53
CA LEU A 158 22.85 -1.48 9.73
C LEU A 158 24.21 -1.28 10.39
N GLN A 159 25.28 -1.26 9.59
CA GLN A 159 26.65 -1.01 10.04
C GLN A 159 27.15 0.35 9.56
N ASP A 160 26.82 0.75 8.33
CA ASP A 160 27.22 2.04 7.75
C ASP A 160 26.63 3.21 8.56
N PRO A 161 27.46 4.12 9.12
CA PRO A 161 26.97 5.26 9.90
C PRO A 161 26.12 6.24 9.10
N ALA A 162 26.40 6.43 7.81
CA ALA A 162 25.63 7.31 6.94
C ALA A 162 24.25 6.71 6.65
N LEU A 163 24.19 5.39 6.38
CA LEU A 163 22.93 4.68 6.21
C LEU A 163 22.10 4.63 7.51
N LYS A 164 22.73 4.49 8.68
CA LYS A 164 22.05 4.64 9.98
C LYS A 164 21.40 6.01 10.12
N THR A 165 22.12 7.06 9.74
CA THR A 165 21.58 8.42 9.80
C THR A 165 20.41 8.62 8.85
N LEU A 166 20.50 8.10 7.62
CA LEU A 166 19.39 8.10 6.66
C LEU A 166 18.18 7.33 7.21
N ALA A 167 18.38 6.12 7.73
CA ALA A 167 17.34 5.30 8.31
C ALA A 167 16.59 6.01 9.45
N GLN A 168 17.29 6.71 10.33
CA GLN A 168 16.67 7.51 11.40
C GLN A 168 15.81 8.65 10.86
N LYS A 169 16.27 9.36 9.80
CA LYS A 169 15.48 10.41 9.13
C LYS A 169 14.22 9.83 8.49
N MET A 170 14.35 8.68 7.83
CA MET A 170 13.23 7.98 7.21
C MET A 170 12.18 7.59 8.25
N ILE A 171 12.56 6.99 9.39
CA ILE A 171 11.62 6.66 10.48
C ILE A 171 10.87 7.92 10.95
N ALA A 172 11.57 9.03 11.15
CA ALA A 172 10.95 10.27 11.62
C ALA A 172 9.93 10.81 10.61
N GLY A 173 10.29 10.86 9.33
CA GLY A 173 9.40 11.28 8.23
C GLY A 173 8.20 10.37 8.09
N GLN A 174 8.43 9.06 8.03
CA GLN A 174 7.38 8.04 7.88
C GLN A 174 6.38 8.05 9.04
N ARG A 175 6.83 8.27 10.27
CA ARG A 175 5.94 8.43 11.44
C ARG A 175 5.07 9.68 11.35
N GLN A 176 5.62 10.80 10.88
CA GLN A 176 4.85 12.02 10.67
C GLN A 176 3.78 11.80 9.59
N GLU A 177 4.15 11.25 8.44
CA GLU A 177 3.24 10.96 7.34
C GLU A 177 2.17 9.94 7.74
N LEU A 178 2.52 8.91 8.51
CA LEU A 178 1.56 7.94 9.06
C LEU A 178 0.50 8.61 9.96
N ASN A 179 0.89 9.60 10.77
CA ASN A 179 -0.05 10.36 11.59
C ASN A 179 -0.99 11.21 10.73
N GLU A 180 -0.47 11.83 9.65
CA GLU A 180 -1.27 12.60 8.71
C GLU A 180 -2.27 11.70 7.97
N LEU A 181 -1.83 10.53 7.49
CA LEU A 181 -2.69 9.52 6.85
C LEU A 181 -3.83 9.06 7.77
N LYS A 182 -3.52 8.75 9.04
CA LYS A 182 -4.52 8.35 10.03
C LYS A 182 -5.52 9.46 10.34
N LYS A 183 -5.06 10.70 10.40
CA LYS A 183 -5.93 11.87 10.61
C LYS A 183 -6.90 12.05 9.44
N GLU A 184 -6.39 12.00 8.20
CA GLU A 184 -7.23 12.08 7.00
C GLU A 184 -8.22 10.91 6.94
N LEU A 185 -7.79 9.69 7.20
CA LEU A 185 -8.65 8.51 7.22
C LEU A 185 -9.81 8.66 8.22
N SER A 186 -9.52 9.20 9.40
CA SER A 186 -10.54 9.46 10.44
C SER A 186 -11.56 10.51 9.98
N SER A 187 -11.11 11.57 9.28
CA SER A 187 -12.01 12.62 8.76
C SER A 187 -12.88 12.12 7.62
N HIS A 188 -12.36 11.26 6.75
CA HIS A 188 -13.12 10.64 5.65
C HIS A 188 -14.10 9.57 6.12
N GLY A 189 -13.81 8.88 7.24
CA GLY A 189 -14.72 7.90 7.86
C GLY A 189 -15.91 8.51 8.58
N ALA A 190 -15.80 9.75 9.04
CA ALA A 190 -16.84 10.47 9.78
C ALA A 190 -17.90 11.15 8.88
N ALA A 191 -17.70 11.19 7.56
CA ALA A 191 -18.55 11.85 6.59
C ALA A 191 -19.63 10.92 5.97
N LYS A 192 -20.03 9.83 6.67
CA LYS A 192 -21.12 8.92 6.26
C LYS A 192 -22.39 9.15 7.04
#